data_62fdf686dc3f82e8628ab8dd8bfdde9b
#
_entry.id   62fdf686dc3f82e8628ab8dd8bfdde9b
#
_cell.length_a   1.000
_cell.length_b   1.000
_cell.length_c   1.000
_cell.angle_alpha   90.00
_cell.angle_beta   90.00
_cell.angle_gamma   90.00
#
_symmetry.space_group_name_H-M   'P 1'
#
loop_
_entity.id
_entity.type
_entity.pdbx_description
1 polymer ?
#
loop_
_entity_poly.entity_id
_entity_poly.type
_entity_poly.pdbx_seq_one_letter_code
_entity_poly.pdbx_strand_id
1 'polypeptide(L)'
;TTGIWQTVWMEIVPVNYIEQIFYHTDYDQGLVHLKVLTQHSAPVECVISGKDMEPVCINGMTNSELIVSLPDFHPWTPEDPFLYLVSLKSSADRVSSYFAMRKCDIQTAPDGTQRFFLNNKPYFQAGVLDQGYWPESLYTAPTDEALIADISRMKELGFNMLRKHAKI
;
A
#
# COMPACT_ATOMS: atom_id res chain seq x y z
N THR A 1 5.18 22.25 16.52
CA THR A 1 4.57 21.40 17.55
C THR A 1 5.59 20.38 18.04
N THR A 2 5.66 20.19 19.32
CA THR A 2 6.53 19.20 19.98
C THR A 2 5.65 18.21 20.74
N GLY A 3 6.11 16.97 20.89
CA GLY A 3 5.41 15.93 21.61
C GLY A 3 5.07 14.72 20.75
N ILE A 4 4.46 13.74 21.37
CA ILE A 4 3.98 12.51 20.73
C ILE A 4 2.57 12.78 20.23
N TRP A 5 2.37 12.71 18.91
CA TRP A 5 1.09 13.03 18.27
C TRP A 5 0.43 11.81 17.60
N GLN A 6 1.11 10.67 17.61
CA GLN A 6 0.58 9.38 17.15
C GLN A 6 0.61 8.36 18.27
N THR A 7 -0.13 7.27 18.10
CA THR A 7 -0.17 6.16 19.04
C THR A 7 1.21 5.55 19.26
N VAL A 8 1.54 5.27 20.51
CA VAL A 8 2.73 4.50 20.90
C VAL A 8 2.26 3.13 21.37
N TRP A 9 2.87 2.08 20.84
CA TRP A 9 2.56 0.71 21.20
C TRP A 9 3.83 -0.11 21.40
N MET A 10 3.68 -1.30 21.95
CA MET A 10 4.75 -2.25 22.15
C MET A 10 4.28 -3.62 21.65
N GLU A 11 5.14 -4.29 20.91
CA GLU A 11 4.91 -5.64 20.39
C GLU A 11 5.92 -6.61 20.98
N ILE A 12 5.45 -7.82 21.33
CA ILE A 12 6.32 -8.94 21.71
C ILE A 12 6.53 -9.79 20.46
N VAL A 13 7.77 -9.83 20.00
CA VAL A 13 8.14 -10.54 18.79
C VAL A 13 9.15 -11.65 19.07
N PRO A 14 9.21 -12.73 18.27
CA PRO A 14 10.27 -13.74 18.37
C PRO A 14 11.64 -13.15 18.02
N VAL A 15 12.72 -13.84 18.39
CA VAL A 15 14.10 -13.37 18.16
C VAL A 15 14.36 -13.10 16.67
N ASN A 16 13.85 -13.94 15.79
CA ASN A 16 13.97 -13.76 14.33
C ASN A 16 12.58 -13.46 13.76
N TYR A 17 12.10 -12.23 13.94
CA TYR A 17 10.82 -11.76 13.45
C TYR A 17 10.92 -11.11 12.07
N ILE A 18 9.78 -10.91 11.42
CA ILE A 18 9.67 -10.19 10.14
C ILE A 18 9.75 -8.68 10.44
N GLU A 19 10.91 -8.09 10.13
CA GLU A 19 11.18 -6.67 10.40
C GLU A 19 10.52 -5.76 9.37
N GLN A 20 10.53 -6.18 8.09
CA GLN A 20 10.05 -5.34 7.00
C GLN A 20 9.63 -6.19 5.80
N ILE A 21 8.66 -5.68 5.06
CA ILE A 21 8.15 -6.28 3.83
C ILE A 21 8.19 -5.22 2.73
N PHE A 22 8.82 -5.57 1.61
CA PHE A 22 8.83 -4.73 0.41
C PHE A 22 8.04 -5.40 -0.69
N TYR A 23 7.22 -4.61 -1.38
CA TYR A 23 6.51 -5.00 -2.59
C TYR A 23 6.94 -4.10 -3.74
N HIS A 24 7.28 -4.71 -4.85
CA HIS A 24 7.40 -4.04 -6.13
C HIS A 24 6.52 -4.76 -7.13
N THR A 25 5.51 -4.06 -7.66
CA THR A 25 4.56 -4.63 -8.60
C THR A 25 4.94 -4.24 -10.02
N ASP A 26 5.19 -5.22 -10.88
CA ASP A 26 5.30 -5.03 -12.32
C ASP A 26 3.91 -5.20 -12.93
N TYR A 27 3.24 -4.07 -13.11
CA TYR A 27 1.88 -4.01 -13.65
C TYR A 27 1.81 -4.58 -15.08
N ASP A 28 2.83 -4.29 -15.89
CA ASP A 28 2.82 -4.64 -17.31
C ASP A 28 3.04 -6.14 -17.53
N GLN A 29 3.78 -6.78 -16.64
CA GLN A 29 4.04 -8.22 -16.69
C GLN A 29 3.14 -9.05 -15.75
N GLY A 30 2.34 -8.41 -14.89
CA GLY A 30 1.54 -9.11 -13.89
C GLY A 30 2.39 -9.82 -12.84
N LEU A 31 3.52 -9.23 -12.45
CA LEU A 31 4.43 -9.80 -11.47
C LEU A 31 4.43 -9.00 -10.17
N VAL A 32 4.65 -9.70 -9.07
CA VAL A 32 4.89 -9.11 -7.76
C VAL A 32 6.25 -9.60 -7.25
N HIS A 33 7.15 -8.66 -7.05
CA HIS A 33 8.43 -8.90 -6.40
C HIS A 33 8.27 -8.60 -4.91
N LEU A 34 8.42 -9.61 -4.09
CA LEU A 34 8.26 -9.56 -2.64
C LEU A 34 9.60 -9.83 -1.98
N LYS A 35 9.99 -8.98 -1.05
CA LYS A 35 11.16 -9.21 -0.20
C LYS A 35 10.78 -9.07 1.27
N VAL A 36 10.99 -10.12 2.04
CA VAL A 36 10.72 -10.18 3.48
C VAL A 36 12.05 -10.11 4.22
N LEU A 37 12.23 -9.13 5.06
CA LEU A 37 13.46 -8.96 5.85
C LEU A 37 13.30 -9.51 7.26
N THR A 38 14.32 -10.25 7.68
CA THR A 38 14.52 -10.77 9.04
C THR A 38 16.00 -10.64 9.41
N GLN A 39 16.34 -10.69 10.67
CA GLN A 39 17.73 -10.61 11.11
C GLN A 39 18.59 -11.76 10.53
N HIS A 40 18.06 -12.97 10.53
CA HIS A 40 18.71 -14.16 9.98
C HIS A 40 17.81 -14.79 8.93
N SER A 41 18.38 -15.18 7.78
CA SER A 41 17.62 -15.84 6.72
C SER A 41 16.94 -17.12 7.23
N ALA A 42 15.65 -17.25 6.94
CA ALA A 42 14.81 -18.36 7.36
C ALA A 42 13.79 -18.71 6.28
N PRO A 43 13.26 -19.93 6.27
CA PRO A 43 12.14 -20.26 5.39
C PRO A 43 10.95 -19.34 5.62
N VAL A 44 10.29 -18.92 4.54
CA VAL A 44 9.07 -18.13 4.59
C VAL A 44 8.01 -18.73 3.68
N GLU A 45 6.82 -18.87 4.21
CA GLU A 45 5.60 -19.18 3.48
C GLU A 45 4.81 -17.89 3.26
N CYS A 46 4.43 -17.63 2.03
CA CYS A 46 3.62 -16.48 1.65
C CYS A 46 2.35 -16.95 0.96
N VAL A 47 1.20 -16.50 1.45
CA VAL A 47 -0.11 -16.74 0.86
C VAL A 47 -0.69 -15.42 0.43
N ILE A 48 -0.95 -15.28 -0.87
CA ILE A 48 -1.61 -14.11 -1.48
C ILE A 48 -3.05 -14.49 -1.79
N SER A 49 -3.99 -13.69 -1.34
CA SER A 49 -5.41 -13.88 -1.58
C SER A 49 -6.09 -12.58 -1.99
N GLY A 50 -7.21 -12.69 -2.66
CA GLY A 50 -8.04 -11.57 -3.07
C GLY A 50 -9.50 -12.03 -3.20
N LYS A 51 -10.39 -11.09 -3.45
CA LYS A 51 -11.78 -11.40 -3.71
C LYS A 51 -11.88 -12.22 -5.02
N ASP A 52 -12.63 -13.29 -4.98
CA ASP A 52 -12.95 -14.12 -6.15
C ASP A 52 -11.72 -14.76 -6.84
N MET A 53 -10.62 -14.99 -6.09
CA MET A 53 -9.45 -15.69 -6.59
C MET A 53 -9.04 -16.84 -5.67
N GLU A 54 -8.50 -17.89 -6.25
CA GLU A 54 -7.85 -18.95 -5.47
C GLU A 54 -6.55 -18.42 -4.84
N PRO A 55 -6.28 -18.71 -3.57
CA PRO A 55 -5.04 -18.27 -2.94
C PRO A 55 -3.80 -18.81 -3.63
N VAL A 56 -2.84 -17.92 -3.88
CA VAL A 56 -1.52 -18.28 -4.42
C VAL A 56 -0.54 -18.46 -3.27
N CYS A 57 0.00 -19.66 -3.13
CA CYS A 57 0.97 -19.99 -2.10
C CYS A 57 2.36 -20.14 -2.70
N ILE A 58 3.32 -19.44 -2.10
CA ILE A 58 4.74 -19.56 -2.46
C ILE A 58 5.58 -19.77 -1.22
N ASN A 59 6.66 -20.52 -1.39
CA ASN A 59 7.66 -20.75 -0.35
C ASN A 59 9.02 -20.27 -0.82
N GLY A 60 9.82 -19.76 0.10
CA GLY A 60 11.17 -19.32 -0.19
C GLY A 60 11.95 -19.01 1.07
N MET A 61 12.91 -18.09 0.95
CA MET A 61 13.75 -17.64 2.06
C MET A 61 13.57 -16.16 2.30
N THR A 62 13.53 -15.76 3.56
CA THR A 62 13.64 -14.35 3.92
C THR A 62 14.99 -13.78 3.48
N ASN A 63 15.11 -12.47 3.34
CA ASN A 63 16.28 -11.76 2.81
C ASN A 63 16.60 -12.06 1.34
N SER A 64 15.76 -12.85 0.66
CA SER A 64 15.82 -13.10 -0.78
C SER A 64 14.58 -12.58 -1.47
N GLU A 65 14.65 -12.36 -2.77
CA GLU A 65 13.50 -11.96 -3.57
C GLU A 65 12.61 -13.18 -3.88
N LEU A 66 11.32 -13.01 -3.74
CA LEU A 66 10.28 -13.94 -4.17
C LEU A 66 9.50 -13.28 -5.30
N ILE A 67 9.29 -13.98 -6.40
CA ILE A 67 8.55 -13.48 -7.55
C ILE A 67 7.27 -14.29 -7.72
N VAL A 68 6.14 -13.60 -7.77
CA VAL A 68 4.82 -14.19 -7.94
C VAL A 68 4.21 -13.69 -9.23
N SER A 69 3.69 -14.60 -10.04
CA SER A 69 2.93 -14.26 -11.24
C SER A 69 1.44 -14.20 -10.91
N LEU A 70 0.80 -13.12 -11.29
CA LEU A 70 -0.64 -12.88 -11.20
C LEU A 70 -1.14 -12.44 -12.59
N PRO A 71 -1.25 -13.34 -13.58
CA PRO A 71 -1.51 -12.96 -14.97
C PRO A 71 -2.87 -12.29 -15.17
N ASP A 72 -3.87 -12.68 -14.39
CA ASP A 72 -5.24 -12.16 -14.46
C ASP A 72 -5.53 -11.26 -13.24
N PHE A 73 -4.58 -10.40 -12.87
CA PHE A 73 -4.73 -9.57 -11.69
C PHE A 73 -5.85 -8.53 -11.84
N HIS A 74 -6.46 -8.20 -10.69
CA HIS A 74 -7.41 -7.10 -10.57
C HIS A 74 -6.63 -5.79 -10.30
N PRO A 75 -6.66 -4.81 -11.23
CA PRO A 75 -5.93 -3.57 -11.04
C PRO A 75 -6.58 -2.68 -9.97
N TRP A 76 -5.77 -2.02 -9.19
CA TRP A 76 -6.23 -0.97 -8.28
C TRP A 76 -6.52 0.32 -9.05
N THR A 77 -7.68 0.91 -8.82
CA THR A 77 -8.01 2.28 -9.23
C THR A 77 -8.67 3.02 -8.07
N PRO A 78 -8.77 4.37 -8.10
CA PRO A 78 -9.51 5.12 -7.08
C PRO A 78 -11.01 4.78 -7.02
N GLU A 79 -11.57 4.31 -8.13
CA GLU A 79 -12.98 3.88 -8.23
C GLU A 79 -13.17 2.46 -7.72
N ASP A 80 -12.13 1.62 -7.86
CA ASP A 80 -12.11 0.24 -7.40
C ASP A 80 -10.75 -0.05 -6.71
N PRO A 81 -10.60 0.33 -5.44
CA PRO A 81 -9.35 0.24 -4.70
C PRO A 81 -9.06 -1.19 -4.21
N PHE A 82 -8.95 -2.12 -5.15
CA PHE A 82 -8.73 -3.53 -4.86
C PHE A 82 -7.37 -3.78 -4.20
N LEU A 83 -7.38 -4.53 -3.10
CA LEU A 83 -6.18 -4.91 -2.35
C LEU A 83 -6.04 -6.43 -2.31
N TYR A 84 -4.83 -6.90 -2.59
CA TYR A 84 -4.43 -8.27 -2.34
C TYR A 84 -3.97 -8.40 -0.89
N LEU A 85 -4.53 -9.35 -0.17
CA LEU A 85 -4.12 -9.67 1.19
C LEU A 85 -2.95 -10.65 1.16
N VAL A 86 -1.98 -10.42 2.03
CA VAL A 86 -0.79 -11.26 2.16
C VAL A 86 -0.68 -11.77 3.58
N SER A 87 -0.56 -13.09 3.71
CA SER A 87 -0.22 -13.74 4.97
C SER A 87 1.19 -14.32 4.85
N LEU A 88 2.07 -13.91 5.74
CA LEU A 88 3.45 -14.38 5.82
C LEU A 88 3.65 -15.17 7.11
N LYS A 89 4.36 -16.28 6.97
CA LYS A 89 4.79 -17.09 8.11
C LYS A 89 6.27 -17.42 7.95
N SER A 90 7.07 -17.02 8.94
CA SER A 90 8.50 -17.34 9.00
C SER A 90 8.86 -17.73 10.41
N SER A 91 9.39 -18.93 10.62
CA SER A 91 9.69 -19.47 11.95
C SER A 91 8.46 -19.42 12.86
N ALA A 92 8.54 -18.70 13.99
CA ALA A 92 7.45 -18.50 14.92
C ALA A 92 6.61 -17.24 14.66
N ASP A 93 7.00 -16.42 13.68
CA ASP A 93 6.35 -15.16 13.36
C ASP A 93 5.28 -15.29 12.28
N ARG A 94 4.22 -14.49 12.43
CA ARG A 94 3.12 -14.40 11.45
C ARG A 94 2.75 -12.93 11.28
N VAL A 95 2.75 -12.48 10.04
CA VAL A 95 2.41 -11.10 9.68
C VAL A 95 1.37 -11.09 8.58
N SER A 96 0.37 -10.24 8.74
CA SER A 96 -0.61 -9.92 7.69
C SER A 96 -0.26 -8.56 7.08
N SER A 97 -0.33 -8.48 5.77
CA SER A 97 -0.04 -7.28 5.00
C SER A 97 -0.93 -7.23 3.77
N TYR A 98 -0.73 -6.23 2.92
CA TYR A 98 -1.45 -6.10 1.66
C TYR A 98 -0.62 -5.35 0.61
N PHE A 99 -0.99 -5.51 -0.64
CA PHE A 99 -0.49 -4.70 -1.75
C PHE A 99 -1.59 -4.47 -2.79
N ALA A 100 -1.30 -3.60 -3.75
CA ALA A 100 -2.17 -3.32 -4.89
C ALA A 100 -1.41 -3.45 -6.20
N MET A 101 -2.03 -4.03 -7.21
CA MET A 101 -1.50 -4.04 -8.58
C MET A 101 -1.85 -2.72 -9.25
N ARG A 102 -0.89 -1.81 -9.27
CA ARG A 102 -1.01 -0.49 -9.94
C ARG A 102 0.35 -0.01 -10.45
N LYS A 103 0.30 0.84 -11.46
CA LYS A 103 1.46 1.53 -12.01
C LYS A 103 1.19 3.03 -12.03
N CYS A 104 2.09 3.80 -11.45
CA CYS A 104 2.06 5.25 -11.46
C CYS A 104 3.37 5.75 -12.06
N ASP A 105 3.30 6.47 -13.16
CA ASP A 105 4.47 7.02 -13.83
C ASP A 105 4.17 8.35 -14.53
N ILE A 106 5.21 8.98 -15.05
CA ILE A 106 5.11 10.16 -15.90
C ILE A 106 5.54 9.74 -17.30
N GLN A 107 4.62 9.90 -18.26
CA GLN A 107 4.87 9.55 -19.64
C GLN A 107 4.66 10.78 -20.55
N THR A 108 5.27 10.74 -21.75
CA THR A 108 5.01 11.72 -22.78
C THR A 108 3.74 11.33 -23.54
N ALA A 109 2.72 12.17 -23.44
CA ALA A 109 1.48 12.00 -24.20
C ALA A 109 1.68 12.22 -25.70
N PRO A 110 0.75 11.80 -26.57
CA PRO A 110 0.89 11.96 -28.02
C PRO A 110 1.07 13.40 -28.50
N ASP A 111 0.64 14.38 -27.71
CA ASP A 111 0.83 15.82 -27.97
C ASP A 111 2.19 16.36 -27.53
N GLY A 112 3.10 15.48 -27.06
CA GLY A 112 4.44 15.84 -26.60
C GLY A 112 4.49 16.36 -25.16
N THR A 113 3.36 16.44 -24.44
CA THR A 113 3.35 16.92 -23.06
C THR A 113 3.63 15.79 -22.07
N GLN A 114 4.33 16.11 -20.98
CA GLN A 114 4.50 15.19 -19.86
C GLN A 114 3.23 15.16 -19.02
N ARG A 115 2.70 13.97 -18.79
CA ARG A 115 1.49 13.76 -17.99
C ARG A 115 1.67 12.62 -17.02
N PHE A 116 0.89 12.69 -15.96
CA PHE A 116 0.75 11.57 -15.01
C PHE A 116 -0.12 10.47 -15.62
N PHE A 117 0.32 9.24 -15.47
CA PHE A 117 -0.40 8.04 -15.91
C PHE A 117 -0.66 7.13 -14.72
N LEU A 118 -1.87 6.57 -14.66
CA LEU A 118 -2.25 5.48 -13.78
C LEU A 118 -2.63 4.28 -14.65
N ASN A 119 -1.97 3.14 -14.40
CA ASN A 119 -2.22 1.90 -15.14
C ASN A 119 -2.17 2.10 -16.66
N ASN A 120 -1.14 2.79 -17.13
CA ASN A 120 -0.90 3.12 -18.55
C ASN A 120 -1.97 4.04 -19.20
N LYS A 121 -2.82 4.69 -18.41
CA LYS A 121 -3.81 5.65 -18.90
C LYS A 121 -3.52 7.03 -18.32
N PRO A 122 -3.63 8.11 -19.13
CA PRO A 122 -3.51 9.46 -18.62
C PRO A 122 -4.51 9.68 -17.47
N TYR A 123 -4.02 10.21 -16.34
CA TYR A 123 -4.84 10.42 -15.16
C TYR A 123 -4.65 11.83 -14.64
N PHE A 124 -5.70 12.65 -14.74
CA PHE A 124 -5.67 14.01 -14.22
C PHE A 124 -5.94 14.00 -12.71
N GLN A 125 -5.00 14.55 -11.94
CA GLN A 125 -5.10 14.66 -10.50
C GLN A 125 -5.84 15.95 -10.12
N ALA A 126 -7.16 15.86 -9.96
CA ALA A 126 -7.99 16.93 -9.42
C ALA A 126 -7.98 16.81 -7.89
N GLY A 127 -7.17 17.63 -7.22
CA GLY A 127 -7.00 17.46 -5.79
C GLY A 127 -6.83 18.76 -5.03
N VAL A 128 -6.90 18.64 -3.72
CA VAL A 128 -6.73 19.75 -2.77
C VAL A 128 -5.60 19.47 -1.79
N LEU A 129 -5.07 20.53 -1.22
CA LEU A 129 -4.12 20.46 -0.12
C LEU A 129 -4.85 20.11 1.17
N ASP A 130 -4.44 19.06 1.86
CA ASP A 130 -4.90 18.69 3.18
C ASP A 130 -3.76 18.80 4.19
N GLN A 131 -3.86 19.75 5.10
CA GLN A 131 -2.89 19.92 6.19
C GLN A 131 -3.25 19.08 7.41
N GLY A 132 -4.50 18.63 7.54
CA GLY A 132 -4.96 17.72 8.58
C GLY A 132 -4.86 18.29 9.99
N TYR A 133 -5.21 19.56 10.18
CA TYR A 133 -5.38 20.16 11.49
C TYR A 133 -6.85 20.07 11.93
N TRP A 134 -7.05 19.76 13.19
CA TRP A 134 -8.36 19.52 13.80
C TRP A 134 -8.60 20.51 14.94
N PRO A 135 -9.83 21.06 15.07
CA PRO A 135 -10.13 21.99 16.15
C PRO A 135 -9.93 21.39 17.55
N GLU A 136 -10.26 20.13 17.73
CA GLU A 136 -10.26 19.45 19.02
C GLU A 136 -8.87 18.95 19.43
N SER A 137 -8.11 18.43 18.47
CA SER A 137 -6.90 17.63 18.72
C SER A 137 -5.67 18.12 17.96
N LEU A 138 -5.78 19.26 17.27
CA LEU A 138 -4.74 19.93 16.52
C LEU A 138 -4.12 19.05 15.42
N TYR A 139 -3.14 18.25 15.77
CA TYR A 139 -2.33 17.49 14.79
C TYR A 139 -2.81 16.05 14.56
N THR A 140 -3.65 15.55 15.43
CA THR A 140 -4.20 14.18 15.37
C THR A 140 -5.69 14.24 15.05
N ALA A 141 -6.17 13.42 14.15
CA ALA A 141 -7.61 13.29 13.94
C ALA A 141 -8.30 12.80 15.23
N PRO A 142 -9.47 13.35 15.57
CA PRO A 142 -10.17 12.94 16.80
C PRO A 142 -10.63 11.48 16.74
N THR A 143 -11.01 10.98 15.57
CA THR A 143 -11.42 9.58 15.33
C THR A 143 -11.11 9.17 13.89
N ASP A 144 -11.15 7.87 13.61
CA ASP A 144 -11.03 7.33 12.26
C ASP A 144 -12.21 7.75 11.36
N GLU A 145 -13.43 7.87 11.93
CA GLU A 145 -14.60 8.35 11.22
C GLU A 145 -14.42 9.80 10.73
N ALA A 146 -13.70 10.63 11.47
CA ALA A 146 -13.39 11.98 11.03
C ALA A 146 -12.48 11.98 9.79
N LEU A 147 -11.47 11.10 9.75
CA LEU A 147 -10.63 10.92 8.55
C LEU A 147 -11.44 10.41 7.35
N ILE A 148 -12.31 9.43 7.59
CA ILE A 148 -13.20 8.87 6.57
C ILE A 148 -14.16 9.95 6.04
N ALA A 149 -14.71 10.79 6.92
CA ALA A 149 -15.62 11.88 6.54
C ALA A 149 -14.93 12.91 5.64
N ASP A 150 -13.67 13.31 5.93
CA ASP A 150 -12.89 14.22 5.10
C ASP A 150 -12.66 13.65 3.69
N ILE A 151 -12.21 12.39 3.61
CA ILE A 151 -11.96 11.72 2.34
C ILE A 151 -13.27 11.59 1.54
N SER A 152 -14.34 11.17 2.18
CA SER A 152 -15.66 11.01 1.55
C SER A 152 -16.20 12.33 1.02
N ARG A 153 -16.08 13.41 1.81
CA ARG A 153 -16.52 14.74 1.41
C ARG A 153 -15.77 15.25 0.18
N MET A 154 -14.44 15.03 0.13
CA MET A 154 -13.65 15.44 -1.04
C MET A 154 -14.03 14.63 -2.28
N LYS A 155 -14.30 13.34 -2.11
CA LYS A 155 -14.78 12.47 -3.19
C LYS A 155 -16.16 12.91 -3.70
N GLU A 156 -17.09 13.26 -2.83
CA GLU A 156 -18.43 13.81 -3.16
C GLU A 156 -18.32 15.12 -3.95
N LEU A 157 -17.32 15.95 -3.66
CA LEU A 157 -17.05 17.19 -4.37
C LEU A 157 -16.35 16.99 -5.73
N GLY A 158 -16.07 15.74 -6.12
CA GLY A 158 -15.47 15.39 -7.39
C GLY A 158 -13.94 15.40 -7.41
N PHE A 159 -13.28 15.53 -6.26
CA PHE A 159 -11.83 15.38 -6.17
C PHE A 159 -11.44 13.89 -6.18
N ASN A 160 -10.30 13.60 -6.79
CA ASN A 160 -9.74 12.25 -6.88
C ASN A 160 -8.35 12.13 -6.23
N MET A 161 -7.88 13.20 -5.59
CA MET A 161 -6.59 13.26 -4.91
C MET A 161 -6.66 14.18 -3.68
N LEU A 162 -5.96 13.78 -2.62
CA LEU A 162 -5.61 14.64 -1.49
C LEU A 162 -4.09 14.71 -1.37
N ARG A 163 -3.53 15.92 -1.35
CA ARG A 163 -2.12 16.11 -1.01
C ARG A 163 -1.98 16.34 0.49
N LYS A 164 -1.63 15.29 1.20
CA LYS A 164 -1.31 15.42 2.64
C LYS A 164 -0.03 16.21 2.81
N HIS A 165 -0.10 17.34 3.51
CA HIS A 165 1.01 18.27 3.70
C HIS A 165 1.47 18.29 5.17
N ALA A 166 2.79 18.44 5.37
CA ALA A 166 3.42 18.56 6.68
C ALA A 166 3.17 17.39 7.66
N LYS A 167 2.84 16.20 7.14
CA LYS A 167 2.70 14.95 7.91
C LYS A 167 3.43 13.82 7.20
N ILE A 168 4.00 12.93 8.00
CA ILE A 168 4.71 11.72 7.56
C ILE A 168 3.91 10.50 8.00
#